data_230f81d1722a9fd20e98fc53155ea896
#
_entry.id   230f81d1722a9fd20e98fc53155ea896
#
_cell.length_a   1.000
_cell.length_b   1.000
_cell.length_c   1.000
_cell.angle_alpha   90.00
_cell.angle_beta   90.00
_cell.angle_gamma   90.00
#
_symmetry.space_group_name_H-M   'P 1'
#
loop_
_entity.id
_entity.type
_entity.pdbx_description
1 polymer ?
#
loop_
_entity_poly.entity_id
_entity_poly.type
_entity_poly.pdbx_seq_one_letter_code
_entity_poly.pdbx_strand_id
1 'polypeptide(L)'
;MNTYTIIAGLDCTGKASLRGVLEGQGMILGRIIDADYIAKEHNYNNISAGRQAIKIINDCLEKNISFTQETTLSGHMTLSTIKKARQKGYYVRMYYVGLSTEDESLCRIENRVRKGGHDIPKEDVHRRYSIRFQSLNAVIPYCDEVIFYD
;
A
#
# COMPACT_ATOMS: atom_id res chain seq x y z
N MET A 1 21.70 4.41 3.09
CA MET A 1 20.91 3.84 1.97
C MET A 1 19.45 4.17 2.19
N ASN A 2 18.80 4.74 1.19
CA ASN A 2 17.37 5.03 1.28
C ASN A 2 16.54 3.76 1.07
N THR A 3 15.42 3.69 1.75
CA THR A 3 14.53 2.53 1.70
C THR A 3 13.14 2.94 1.21
N TYR A 4 12.62 2.15 0.28
CA TYR A 4 11.21 2.18 -0.11
C TYR A 4 10.54 0.97 0.54
N THR A 5 9.70 1.22 1.53
CA THR A 5 8.94 0.18 2.22
C THR A 5 7.53 0.14 1.66
N ILE A 6 7.07 -1.04 1.29
CA ILE A 6 5.73 -1.26 0.78
C ILE A 6 4.97 -2.09 1.80
N ILE A 7 3.86 -1.56 2.30
CA ILE A 7 2.93 -2.32 3.14
C ILE A 7 1.73 -2.63 2.26
N ALA A 8 1.67 -3.86 1.80
CA ALA A 8 0.73 -4.30 0.80
C ALA A 8 -0.30 -5.29 1.36
N GLY A 9 -1.43 -5.34 0.74
CA GLY A 9 -2.51 -6.25 1.10
C GLY A 9 -3.83 -5.70 0.64
N LEU A 10 -4.87 -6.54 0.66
CA LEU A 10 -6.21 -6.13 0.28
C LEU A 10 -6.77 -5.11 1.28
N ASP A 11 -7.93 -4.56 0.95
CA ASP A 11 -8.60 -3.60 1.80
C ASP A 11 -8.92 -4.18 3.17
N CYS A 12 -8.74 -3.38 4.22
CA CYS A 12 -9.00 -3.76 5.62
C CYS A 12 -8.26 -5.00 6.12
N THR A 13 -7.06 -5.26 5.62
CA THR A 13 -6.23 -6.39 6.09
C THR A 13 -5.42 -6.09 7.35
N GLY A 14 -5.38 -4.82 7.79
CA GLY A 14 -4.56 -4.42 8.94
C GLY A 14 -3.24 -3.78 8.55
N LYS A 15 -3.13 -3.23 7.35
CA LYS A 15 -1.90 -2.54 6.89
C LYS A 15 -1.50 -1.41 7.82
N ALA A 16 -2.44 -0.56 8.22
CA ALA A 16 -2.17 0.54 9.14
C ALA A 16 -1.76 0.06 10.53
N SER A 17 -2.35 -1.02 11.01
CA SER A 17 -1.97 -1.65 12.28
C SER A 17 -0.53 -2.19 12.23
N LEU A 18 -0.17 -2.85 11.15
CA LEU A 18 1.20 -3.34 10.95
C LEU A 18 2.19 -2.17 10.91
N ARG A 19 1.86 -1.08 10.23
CA ARG A 19 2.69 0.13 10.21
C ARG A 19 2.97 0.61 11.62
N GLY A 20 1.95 0.70 12.47
CA GLY A 20 2.11 1.11 13.87
C GLY A 20 3.02 0.16 14.66
N VAL A 21 2.92 -1.14 14.44
CA VAL A 21 3.79 -2.13 15.07
C VAL A 21 5.25 -1.94 14.65
N LEU A 22 5.49 -1.76 13.35
CA LEU A 22 6.85 -1.55 12.83
C LEU A 22 7.48 -0.26 13.38
N GLU A 23 6.71 0.82 13.45
CA GLU A 23 7.16 2.08 14.07
C GLU A 23 7.48 1.89 15.55
N GLY A 24 6.63 1.16 16.28
CA GLY A 24 6.84 0.85 17.69
C GLY A 24 8.08 -0.01 17.94
N GLN A 25 8.50 -0.80 16.97
CA GLN A 25 9.75 -1.58 17.02
C GLN A 25 10.99 -0.76 16.65
N GLY A 26 10.83 0.52 16.39
CA GLY A 26 11.93 1.41 16.04
C GLY A 26 12.33 1.40 14.57
N MET A 27 11.52 0.80 13.69
CA MET A 27 11.80 0.82 12.27
C MET A 27 11.60 2.22 11.70
N ILE A 28 12.57 2.69 10.91
CA ILE A 28 12.48 3.98 10.24
C ILE A 28 11.72 3.79 8.92
N LEU A 29 10.50 4.30 8.85
CA LEU A 29 9.64 4.18 7.68
C LEU A 29 9.73 5.39 6.73
N GLY A 30 10.32 6.48 7.18
CA GLY A 30 10.40 7.70 6.40
C GLY A 30 9.04 8.35 6.22
N ARG A 31 8.81 8.98 5.06
CA ARG A 31 7.54 9.62 4.76
C ARG A 31 6.46 8.58 4.47
N ILE A 32 5.32 8.68 5.13
CA ILE A 32 4.20 7.76 4.96
C ILE A 32 3.27 8.26 3.84
N ILE A 33 2.95 7.36 2.91
CA ILE A 33 2.02 7.63 1.81
C ILE A 33 0.90 6.60 1.90
N ASP A 34 -0.26 7.05 2.37
CA ASP A 34 -1.45 6.24 2.58
C ASP A 34 -2.56 6.79 1.67
N ALA A 35 -2.90 6.02 0.63
CA ALA A 35 -3.90 6.45 -0.36
C ALA A 35 -5.28 6.66 0.26
N ASP A 36 -5.65 5.86 1.27
CA ASP A 36 -6.95 6.02 1.94
C ASP A 36 -7.02 7.34 2.72
N TYR A 37 -5.94 7.68 3.41
CA TYR A 37 -5.85 8.96 4.13
C TYR A 37 -5.91 10.15 3.15
N ILE A 38 -5.19 10.06 2.05
CA ILE A 38 -5.20 11.11 1.00
C ILE A 38 -6.60 11.22 0.39
N ALA A 39 -7.27 10.11 0.13
CA ALA A 39 -8.64 10.10 -0.40
C ALA A 39 -9.60 10.81 0.55
N LYS A 40 -9.46 10.61 1.85
CA LYS A 40 -10.27 11.26 2.86
C LYS A 40 -10.10 12.80 2.82
N GLU A 41 -8.87 13.29 2.66
CA GLU A 41 -8.58 14.72 2.52
C GLU A 41 -9.13 15.32 1.21
N HIS A 42 -9.31 14.51 0.17
CA HIS A 42 -9.84 14.90 -1.14
C HIS A 42 -11.32 14.54 -1.32
N ASN A 43 -12.09 14.45 -0.22
CA ASN A 43 -13.52 14.11 -0.25
C ASN A 43 -13.79 12.78 -0.96
N TYR A 44 -12.88 11.79 -0.75
CA TYR A 44 -12.94 10.46 -1.35
C TYR A 44 -12.87 10.45 -2.88
N ASN A 45 -12.26 11.47 -3.47
CA ASN A 45 -11.96 11.47 -4.91
C ASN A 45 -10.70 10.63 -5.16
N ASN A 46 -10.88 9.39 -5.58
CA ASN A 46 -9.78 8.43 -5.77
C ASN A 46 -8.80 8.84 -6.88
N ILE A 47 -9.28 9.51 -7.93
CA ILE A 47 -8.40 10.00 -9.01
C ILE A 47 -7.49 11.10 -8.49
N SER A 48 -8.03 12.05 -7.76
CA SER A 48 -7.28 13.14 -7.15
C SER A 48 -6.27 12.62 -6.12
N ALA A 49 -6.69 11.66 -5.28
CA ALA A 49 -5.83 11.02 -4.29
C ALA A 49 -4.67 10.26 -4.94
N GLY A 50 -4.93 9.54 -6.03
CA GLY A 50 -3.90 8.82 -6.77
C GLY A 50 -2.86 9.76 -7.36
N ARG A 51 -3.29 10.88 -7.95
CA ARG A 51 -2.38 11.91 -8.46
C ARG A 51 -1.52 12.52 -7.36
N GLN A 52 -2.11 12.79 -6.21
CA GLN A 52 -1.39 13.34 -5.08
C GLN A 52 -0.35 12.35 -4.55
N ALA A 53 -0.70 11.07 -4.43
CA ALA A 53 0.23 10.02 -4.03
C ALA A 53 1.44 9.95 -4.98
N ILE A 54 1.22 10.01 -6.28
CA ILE A 54 2.29 10.00 -7.28
C ILE A 54 3.21 11.21 -7.11
N LYS A 55 2.66 12.40 -6.87
CA LYS A 55 3.45 13.61 -6.62
C LYS A 55 4.34 13.47 -5.40
N ILE A 56 3.80 12.92 -4.31
CA ILE A 56 4.56 12.72 -3.07
C ILE A 56 5.69 11.71 -3.30
N ILE A 57 5.41 10.61 -3.98
CA ILE A 57 6.41 9.59 -4.31
C ILE A 57 7.54 10.20 -5.15
N ASN A 58 7.20 10.93 -6.20
CA ASN A 58 8.21 11.56 -7.06
C ASN A 58 9.05 12.58 -6.30
N ASP A 59 8.44 13.34 -5.39
CA ASP A 59 9.15 14.27 -4.53
C ASP A 59 10.16 13.55 -3.64
N CYS A 60 9.77 12.44 -3.02
CA CYS A 60 10.66 11.61 -2.21
C CYS A 60 11.83 11.06 -3.03
N LEU A 61 11.55 10.58 -4.24
CA LEU A 61 12.59 10.04 -5.12
C LEU A 61 13.58 11.12 -5.57
N GLU A 62 13.09 12.31 -5.89
CA GLU A 62 13.98 13.44 -6.26
C GLU A 62 14.87 13.89 -5.10
N LYS A 63 14.31 13.92 -3.89
CA LYS A 63 15.03 14.38 -2.70
C LYS A 63 15.86 13.29 -2.02
N ASN A 64 15.82 12.05 -2.53
CA ASN A 64 16.48 10.88 -1.93
C ASN A 64 16.06 10.67 -0.47
N ILE A 65 14.76 10.68 -0.23
CA ILE A 65 14.16 10.47 1.08
C ILE A 65 13.56 9.06 1.13
N SER A 66 13.78 8.34 2.23
CA SER A 66 13.09 7.08 2.49
C SER A 66 11.61 7.31 2.66
N PHE A 67 10.79 6.40 2.15
CA PHE A 67 9.34 6.52 2.24
C PHE A 67 8.67 5.15 2.34
N THR A 68 7.44 5.15 2.81
CA THR A 68 6.61 3.95 2.96
C THR A 68 5.28 4.19 2.29
N GLN A 69 4.85 3.25 1.47
CA GLN A 69 3.55 3.27 0.80
C GLN A 69 2.67 2.13 1.27
N GLU A 70 1.43 2.44 1.66
CA GLU A 70 0.39 1.44 1.84
C GLU A 70 -0.39 1.30 0.54
N THR A 71 -0.56 0.07 0.05
CA THR A 71 -1.17 -0.20 -1.25
C THR A 71 -1.87 -1.55 -1.30
N THR A 72 -2.91 -1.66 -2.12
CA THR A 72 -3.54 -2.94 -2.44
C THR A 72 -2.85 -3.68 -3.58
N LEU A 73 -1.81 -3.09 -4.19
CA LEU A 73 -1.12 -3.58 -5.40
C LEU A 73 -2.01 -3.67 -6.63
N SER A 74 -3.18 -3.05 -6.63
CA SER A 74 -4.02 -2.99 -7.82
C SER A 74 -3.47 -1.97 -8.82
N GLY A 75 -3.36 -2.36 -10.09
CA GLY A 75 -2.78 -1.50 -11.14
C GLY A 75 -1.26 -1.64 -11.25
N HIS A 76 -0.64 -0.75 -12.03
CA HIS A 76 0.77 -0.85 -12.39
C HIS A 76 1.67 0.17 -11.71
N MET A 77 1.10 1.06 -10.88
CA MET A 77 1.85 2.16 -10.28
C MET A 77 2.96 1.69 -9.34
N THR A 78 2.68 0.67 -8.51
CA THR A 78 3.66 0.17 -7.55
C THR A 78 4.88 -0.42 -8.24
N LEU A 79 4.67 -1.22 -9.29
CA LEU A 79 5.79 -1.78 -10.06
C LEU A 79 6.63 -0.68 -10.70
N SER A 80 6.00 0.33 -11.28
CA SER A 80 6.69 1.48 -11.86
C SER A 80 7.52 2.23 -10.79
N THR A 81 6.96 2.43 -9.62
CA THR A 81 7.65 3.07 -8.49
C THR A 81 8.85 2.26 -8.02
N ILE A 82 8.70 0.94 -7.90
CA ILE A 82 9.79 0.04 -7.52
C ILE A 82 10.95 0.17 -8.51
N LYS A 83 10.67 0.14 -9.80
CA LYS A 83 11.70 0.26 -10.84
C LYS A 83 12.46 1.58 -10.73
N LYS A 84 11.75 2.69 -10.52
CA LYS A 84 12.36 4.01 -10.34
C LYS A 84 13.22 4.07 -9.08
N ALA A 85 12.72 3.53 -7.98
CA ALA A 85 13.45 3.50 -6.70
C ALA A 85 14.74 2.69 -6.83
N ARG A 86 14.68 1.52 -7.48
CA ARG A 86 15.86 0.69 -7.70
C ARG A 86 16.91 1.39 -8.57
N GLN A 87 16.48 2.11 -9.60
CA GLN A 87 17.40 2.89 -10.43
C GLN A 87 18.14 3.97 -9.62
N LYS A 88 17.52 4.45 -8.55
CA LYS A 88 18.10 5.45 -7.65
C LYS A 88 18.85 4.83 -6.46
N GLY A 89 19.00 3.51 -6.43
CA GLY A 89 19.77 2.83 -5.40
C GLY A 89 19.00 2.58 -4.10
N TYR A 90 17.68 2.69 -4.11
CA TYR A 90 16.86 2.37 -2.93
C TYR A 90 16.86 0.87 -2.64
N TYR A 91 16.83 0.54 -1.35
CA TYR A 91 16.50 -0.80 -0.89
C TYR A 91 14.98 -0.93 -0.86
N VAL A 92 14.43 -1.93 -1.56
CA VAL A 92 12.98 -2.12 -1.68
C VAL A 92 12.56 -3.30 -0.81
N ARG A 93 11.74 -3.01 0.20
CA ARG A 93 11.23 -4.00 1.16
C ARG A 93 9.71 -4.00 1.12
N MET A 94 9.11 -5.19 1.06
CA MET A 94 7.65 -5.32 1.08
C MET A 94 7.20 -6.21 2.24
N TYR A 95 6.18 -5.72 2.94
CA TYR A 95 5.38 -6.49 3.90
C TYR A 95 4.03 -6.74 3.27
N TYR A 96 3.67 -7.99 3.09
CA TYR A 96 2.36 -8.37 2.53
C TYR A 96 1.47 -8.97 3.60
N VAL A 97 0.31 -8.34 3.83
CA VAL A 97 -0.67 -8.79 4.81
C VAL A 97 -1.80 -9.50 4.08
N GLY A 98 -1.93 -10.81 4.32
CA GLY A 98 -2.93 -11.65 3.69
C GLY A 98 -4.23 -11.72 4.47
N LEU A 99 -5.31 -12.09 3.76
CA LEU A 99 -6.57 -12.53 4.32
C LEU A 99 -6.97 -13.85 3.68
N SER A 100 -7.61 -14.72 4.45
CA SER A 100 -7.99 -16.05 3.97
C SER A 100 -9.14 -16.03 2.97
N THR A 101 -10.09 -15.07 3.07
CA THR A 101 -11.29 -15.04 2.22
C THR A 101 -11.68 -13.62 1.81
N GLU A 102 -12.38 -13.53 0.66
CA GLU A 102 -13.00 -12.29 0.18
C GLU A 102 -14.10 -11.81 1.12
N ASP A 103 -14.91 -12.75 1.67
CA ASP A 103 -15.98 -12.42 2.60
C ASP A 103 -15.46 -11.76 3.87
N GLU A 104 -14.31 -12.18 4.36
CA GLU A 104 -13.65 -11.55 5.50
C GLU A 104 -13.28 -10.09 5.19
N SER A 105 -12.76 -9.83 4.00
CA SER A 105 -12.46 -8.47 3.55
C SER A 105 -13.72 -7.61 3.49
N LEU A 106 -14.81 -8.12 2.89
CA LEU A 106 -16.09 -7.41 2.81
C LEU A 106 -16.65 -7.10 4.20
N CYS A 107 -16.60 -8.06 5.11
CA CYS A 107 -17.09 -7.91 6.47
C CYS A 107 -16.33 -6.80 7.22
N ARG A 108 -15.01 -6.75 7.08
CA ARG A 108 -14.18 -5.72 7.70
C ARG A 108 -14.47 -4.33 7.13
N ILE A 109 -14.70 -4.23 5.82
CA ILE A 109 -15.07 -2.97 5.17
C ILE A 109 -16.42 -2.48 5.69
N GLU A 110 -17.42 -3.34 5.78
CA GLU A 110 -18.73 -3.00 6.34
C GLU A 110 -18.62 -2.47 7.77
N ASN A 111 -17.83 -3.11 8.62
CA ASN A 111 -17.58 -2.67 9.99
C ASN A 111 -16.91 -1.29 10.03
N ARG A 112 -15.96 -1.05 9.14
CA ARG A 112 -15.29 0.25 9.02
C ARG A 112 -16.26 1.35 8.63
N VAL A 113 -17.14 1.10 7.65
CA VAL A 113 -18.16 2.04 7.19
C VAL A 113 -19.14 2.39 8.31
N ARG A 114 -19.59 1.39 9.09
CA ARG A 114 -20.47 1.62 10.26
C ARG A 114 -19.83 2.56 11.28
N LYS A 115 -18.50 2.59 11.35
CA LYS A 115 -17.72 3.47 12.25
C LYS A 115 -17.36 4.81 11.60
N GLY A 116 -17.94 5.13 10.44
CA GLY A 116 -17.71 6.40 9.73
C GLY A 116 -16.49 6.40 8.79
N GLY A 117 -15.93 5.24 8.49
CA GLY A 117 -14.77 5.12 7.61
C GLY A 117 -15.12 5.03 6.13
N HIS A 118 -14.09 4.94 5.30
CA HIS A 118 -14.18 4.88 3.85
C HIS A 118 -14.81 3.58 3.37
N ASP A 119 -15.78 3.68 2.45
CA ASP A 119 -16.37 2.55 1.76
C ASP A 119 -15.63 2.25 0.45
N ILE A 120 -15.72 0.99 0.01
CA ILE A 120 -15.14 0.52 -1.24
C ILE A 120 -16.21 -0.30 -1.96
N PRO A 121 -16.46 -0.02 -3.26
CA PRO A 121 -17.44 -0.80 -4.03
C PRO A 121 -17.10 -2.29 -4.02
N LYS A 122 -18.11 -3.14 -3.88
CA LYS A 122 -17.94 -4.59 -3.83
C LYS A 122 -17.23 -5.15 -5.07
N GLU A 123 -17.50 -4.56 -6.24
CA GLU A 123 -16.85 -4.94 -7.50
C GLU A 123 -15.34 -4.74 -7.43
N ASP A 124 -14.90 -3.66 -6.81
CA ASP A 124 -13.48 -3.37 -6.63
C ASP A 124 -12.83 -4.34 -5.67
N VAL A 125 -13.50 -4.68 -4.56
CA VAL A 125 -13.02 -5.68 -3.61
C VAL A 125 -12.87 -7.05 -4.29
N HIS A 126 -13.88 -7.46 -5.03
CA HIS A 126 -13.85 -8.72 -5.78
C HIS A 126 -12.73 -8.76 -6.80
N ARG A 127 -12.58 -7.69 -7.59
CA ARG A 127 -11.53 -7.57 -8.60
C ARG A 127 -10.14 -7.66 -7.97
N ARG A 128 -9.90 -6.90 -6.90
CA ARG A 128 -8.61 -6.88 -6.19
C ARG A 128 -8.29 -8.24 -5.58
N TYR A 129 -9.28 -8.90 -5.00
CA TYR A 129 -9.11 -10.24 -4.45
C TYR A 129 -8.74 -11.25 -5.54
N SER A 130 -9.44 -11.22 -6.68
CA SER A 130 -9.24 -12.15 -7.79
C SER A 130 -7.85 -12.05 -8.40
N ILE A 131 -7.27 -10.86 -8.47
CA ILE A 131 -5.96 -10.62 -9.09
C ILE A 131 -4.82 -10.50 -8.09
N ARG A 132 -5.08 -10.69 -6.79
CA ARG A 132 -4.09 -10.42 -5.73
C ARG A 132 -2.76 -11.15 -5.91
N PHE A 133 -2.80 -12.40 -6.26
CA PHE A 133 -1.57 -13.20 -6.46
C PHE A 133 -0.85 -12.82 -7.75
N GLN A 134 -1.59 -12.50 -8.78
CA GLN A 134 -1.00 -12.01 -10.03
C GLN A 134 -0.27 -10.68 -9.79
N SER A 135 -0.92 -9.76 -9.07
CA SER A 135 -0.32 -8.47 -8.73
C SER A 135 0.92 -8.64 -7.85
N LEU A 136 0.83 -9.52 -6.84
CA LEU A 136 1.95 -9.80 -5.95
C LEU A 136 3.13 -10.43 -6.70
N ASN A 137 2.87 -11.42 -7.55
CA ASN A 137 3.91 -12.10 -8.32
C ASN A 137 4.61 -11.15 -9.31
N ALA A 138 3.92 -10.13 -9.79
CA ALA A 138 4.51 -9.14 -10.69
C ALA A 138 5.58 -8.28 -10.00
N VAL A 139 5.48 -8.05 -8.71
CA VAL A 139 6.38 -7.14 -7.97
C VAL A 139 7.46 -7.87 -7.17
N ILE A 140 7.22 -9.10 -6.73
CA ILE A 140 8.17 -9.87 -5.91
C ILE A 140 9.58 -9.90 -6.50
N PRO A 141 9.78 -10.17 -7.81
CA PRO A 141 11.14 -10.26 -8.37
C PRO A 141 11.96 -8.97 -8.27
N TYR A 142 11.30 -7.83 -8.10
CA TYR A 142 11.93 -6.51 -8.05
C TYR A 142 12.15 -6.01 -6.62
N CYS A 143 11.70 -6.76 -5.60
CA CYS A 143 11.92 -6.43 -4.20
C CYS A 143 13.20 -7.07 -3.70
N ASP A 144 13.94 -6.36 -2.84
CA ASP A 144 15.12 -6.91 -2.16
C ASP A 144 14.71 -7.83 -1.01
N GLU A 145 13.56 -7.56 -0.39
CA GLU A 145 13.06 -8.32 0.74
C GLU A 145 11.53 -8.36 0.69
N VAL A 146 10.95 -9.52 0.95
CA VAL A 146 9.50 -9.71 1.04
C VAL A 146 9.17 -10.51 2.29
N ILE A 147 8.28 -9.98 3.12
CA ILE A 147 7.84 -10.61 4.36
C ILE A 147 6.32 -10.75 4.32
N PHE A 148 5.83 -11.97 4.61
CA PHE A 148 4.41 -12.26 4.60
C PHE A 148 3.86 -12.32 6.01
N TYR A 149 2.68 -11.73 6.22
CA TYR A 149 1.90 -11.78 7.46
C TYR A 149 0.49 -12.30 7.16
N ASP A 150 -0.03 -13.13 8.04
CA ASP A 150 -1.43 -13.55 8.02
C ASP A 150 -2.31 -12.63 8.85
#